data_5aa9acaef2f7f0b39b11b9c1d578d9ff
#
_entry.id   5aa9acaef2f7f0b39b11b9c1d578d9ff
#
_cell.length_a   1.000
_cell.length_b   1.000
_cell.length_c   1.000
_cell.angle_alpha   90.00
_cell.angle_beta   90.00
_cell.angle_gamma   90.00
#
_symmetry.space_group_name_H-M   'P 1'
#
loop_
_entity.id
_entity.type
_entity.pdbx_description
1 polymer ?
#
loop_
_entity_poly.entity_id
_entity_poly.type
_entity_poly.pdbx_seq_one_letter_code
_entity_poly.pdbx_strand_id
1 'polypeptide(L)'
;MVVLAVTWMAKVGHEAEVVALFEKLAEHSRKEPGCAMYQAHRHKTEPRRFFIYEQYKDDAALEAHRAAPHFLQHAKKDLPKIADRVEGHLFEPMG
;
A
#
# COMPACT_ATOMS: atom_id res chain seq x y z
N MET A 1 1.66 -6.24 16.81
CA MET A 1 1.55 -6.15 15.35
C MET A 1 0.50 -5.12 14.96
N VAL A 2 0.77 -4.37 13.91
CA VAL A 2 -0.14 -3.36 13.37
C VAL A 2 -0.53 -3.80 11.96
N VAL A 3 -1.82 -3.76 11.65
CA VAL A 3 -2.36 -4.10 10.32
C VAL A 3 -2.90 -2.84 9.68
N LEU A 4 -2.54 -2.60 8.42
CA LEU A 4 -3.06 -1.51 7.60
C LEU A 4 -3.77 -2.09 6.39
N ALA A 5 -5.01 -1.67 6.18
CA ALA A 5 -5.81 -2.07 5.03
C ALA A 5 -6.30 -0.82 4.29
N VAL A 6 -5.95 -0.69 3.02
CA VAL A 6 -6.21 0.52 2.23
C VAL A 6 -6.82 0.16 0.89
N THR A 7 -7.87 0.89 0.50
CA THR A 7 -8.47 0.78 -0.83
C THR A 7 -8.13 2.02 -1.65
N TRP A 8 -7.68 1.78 -2.89
CA TRP A 8 -7.38 2.81 -3.87
C TRP A 8 -8.18 2.58 -5.14
N MET A 9 -8.59 3.67 -5.79
CA MET A 9 -9.20 3.62 -7.13
C MET A 9 -8.27 4.29 -8.12
N ALA A 10 -7.83 3.56 -9.14
CA ALA A 10 -7.05 4.14 -10.21
C ALA A 10 -7.90 5.15 -11.00
N LYS A 11 -7.30 6.25 -11.43
CA LYS A 11 -7.93 7.15 -12.39
C LYS A 11 -8.07 6.43 -13.71
N VAL A 12 -9.11 6.78 -14.48
CA VAL A 12 -9.40 6.14 -15.77
C VAL A 12 -8.17 6.24 -16.68
N GLY A 13 -7.77 5.10 -17.24
CA GLY A 13 -6.62 5.01 -18.15
C GLY A 13 -5.27 4.85 -17.44
N HIS A 14 -5.24 4.89 -16.10
CA HIS A 14 -3.99 4.78 -15.32
C HIS A 14 -3.82 3.44 -14.61
N GLU A 15 -4.67 2.45 -14.92
CA GLU A 15 -4.67 1.15 -14.23
C GLU A 15 -3.30 0.46 -14.30
N ALA A 16 -2.68 0.42 -15.47
CA ALA A 16 -1.39 -0.24 -15.64
C ALA A 16 -0.28 0.45 -14.85
N GLU A 17 -0.30 1.79 -14.78
CA GLU A 17 0.65 2.55 -13.99
C GLU A 17 0.49 2.29 -12.49
N VAL A 18 -0.75 2.15 -12.02
CA VAL A 18 -1.06 1.83 -10.62
C VAL A 18 -0.54 0.44 -10.27
N VAL A 19 -0.75 -0.54 -11.15
CA VAL A 19 -0.21 -1.90 -10.96
C VAL A 19 1.31 -1.86 -10.82
N ALA A 20 1.99 -1.19 -11.75
CA ALA A 20 3.45 -1.10 -11.73
C ALA A 20 3.96 -0.43 -10.45
N LEU A 21 3.26 0.61 -9.99
CA LEU A 21 3.65 1.35 -8.79
C LEU A 21 3.48 0.50 -7.52
N PHE A 22 2.38 -0.25 -7.40
CA PHE A 22 2.19 -1.15 -6.27
C PHE A 22 3.17 -2.32 -6.27
N GLU A 23 3.57 -2.81 -7.45
CA GLU A 23 4.60 -3.84 -7.53
C GLU A 23 5.94 -3.32 -6.98
N LYS A 24 6.31 -2.09 -7.29
CA LYS A 24 7.51 -1.44 -6.74
C LYS A 24 7.40 -1.24 -5.23
N LEU A 25 6.27 -0.75 -4.76
CA LEU A 25 6.03 -0.55 -3.32
C LEU A 25 6.11 -1.87 -2.55
N ALA A 26 5.55 -2.94 -3.09
CA ALA A 26 5.62 -4.26 -2.48
C ALA A 26 7.06 -4.76 -2.40
N GLU A 27 7.82 -4.62 -3.48
CA GLU A 27 9.22 -5.05 -3.51
C GLU A 27 10.05 -4.35 -2.45
N HIS A 28 9.97 -3.03 -2.37
CA HIS A 28 10.73 -2.25 -1.40
C HIS A 28 10.25 -2.43 0.02
N SER A 29 8.94 -2.44 0.24
CA SER A 29 8.35 -2.57 1.57
C SER A 29 8.66 -3.92 2.22
N ARG A 30 8.68 -4.99 1.44
CA ARG A 30 9.02 -6.34 1.93
C ARG A 30 10.46 -6.45 2.43
N LYS A 31 11.35 -5.57 2.02
CA LYS A 31 12.74 -5.52 2.48
C LYS A 31 12.90 -4.77 3.81
N GLU A 32 11.88 -4.08 4.27
CA GLU A 32 11.92 -3.36 5.55
C GLU A 32 11.92 -4.38 6.69
N PRO A 33 12.83 -4.23 7.69
CA PRO A 33 12.95 -5.21 8.77
C PRO A 33 11.68 -5.41 9.59
N GLY A 34 10.86 -4.36 9.70
CA GLY A 34 9.62 -4.41 10.48
C GLY A 34 8.38 -4.76 9.68
N CYS A 35 8.48 -4.96 8.37
CA CYS A 35 7.36 -5.31 7.52
C CYS A 35 7.17 -6.83 7.51
N ALA A 36 6.08 -7.31 8.11
CA ALA A 36 5.76 -8.74 8.13
C ALA A 36 5.02 -9.19 6.87
N MET A 37 4.25 -8.30 6.26
CA MET A 37 3.52 -8.58 5.03
C MET A 37 3.20 -7.28 4.30
N TYR A 38 3.29 -7.31 2.98
CA TYR A 38 2.80 -6.27 2.09
C TYR A 38 2.25 -6.95 0.85
N GLN A 39 0.93 -6.91 0.68
CA GLN A 39 0.28 -7.57 -0.45
C GLN A 39 -0.71 -6.62 -1.11
N ALA A 40 -0.45 -6.30 -2.37
CA ALA A 40 -1.38 -5.56 -3.21
C ALA A 40 -2.31 -6.54 -3.92
N HIS A 41 -3.57 -6.14 -4.06
CA HIS A 41 -4.60 -6.93 -4.74
C HIS A 41 -5.33 -6.05 -5.73
N ARG A 42 -5.78 -6.63 -6.82
CA ARG A 42 -6.70 -5.98 -7.75
C ARG A 42 -8.06 -6.65 -7.63
N HIS A 43 -9.13 -5.87 -7.61
CA HIS A 43 -10.49 -6.39 -7.58
C HIS A 43 -10.74 -7.29 -8.78
N LYS A 44 -11.46 -8.40 -8.58
CA LYS A 44 -11.69 -9.40 -9.65
C LYS A 44 -12.48 -8.85 -10.83
N THR A 45 -13.44 -7.95 -10.59
CA THR A 45 -14.36 -7.45 -11.62
C THR A 45 -14.30 -5.95 -11.83
N GLU A 46 -13.72 -5.19 -10.89
CA GLU A 46 -13.52 -3.73 -11.01
C GLU A 46 -12.04 -3.45 -11.27
N PRO A 47 -11.60 -3.27 -12.53
CA PRO A 47 -10.17 -3.19 -12.85
C PRO A 47 -9.46 -1.96 -12.27
N ARG A 48 -10.20 -0.96 -11.81
CA ARG A 48 -9.63 0.25 -11.19
C ARG A 48 -9.54 0.18 -9.68
N ARG A 49 -10.09 -0.86 -9.04
CA ARG A 49 -10.12 -0.98 -7.58
C ARG A 49 -8.98 -1.87 -7.10
N PHE A 50 -8.20 -1.33 -6.16
CA PHE A 50 -7.05 -2.00 -5.56
C PHE A 50 -7.19 -2.04 -4.05
N PHE A 51 -6.76 -3.14 -3.45
CA PHE A 51 -6.76 -3.32 -2.00
C PHE A 51 -5.36 -3.72 -1.54
N ILE A 52 -4.80 -2.96 -0.59
CA ILE A 52 -3.45 -3.18 -0.09
C ILE A 52 -3.55 -3.62 1.36
N TYR A 53 -3.00 -4.79 1.66
CA TYR A 53 -2.97 -5.35 3.00
C TYR A 53 -1.54 -5.39 3.49
N GLU A 54 -1.29 -4.78 4.66
CA GLU A 54 0.06 -4.60 5.19
C GLU A 54 0.09 -4.97 6.67
N GLN A 55 1.20 -5.62 7.10
CA GLN A 55 1.44 -5.94 8.50
C GLN A 55 2.82 -5.44 8.91
N TYR A 56 2.87 -4.72 10.02
CA TYR A 56 4.12 -4.23 10.63
C TYR A 56 4.22 -4.77 12.05
N LYS A 57 5.44 -5.08 12.51
CA LYS A 57 5.64 -5.71 13.82
C LYS A 57 5.18 -4.83 14.99
N ASP A 58 5.28 -3.49 14.85
CA ASP A 58 4.87 -2.52 15.86
C ASP A 58 4.65 -1.14 15.23
N ASP A 59 4.25 -0.16 16.04
CA ASP A 59 4.01 1.20 15.58
C ASP A 59 5.29 1.86 15.06
N ALA A 60 6.44 1.57 15.67
CA ALA A 60 7.71 2.12 15.23
C ALA A 60 8.08 1.64 13.82
N ALA A 61 7.77 0.38 13.50
CA ALA A 61 7.99 -0.18 12.16
C ALA A 61 7.07 0.48 11.12
N LEU A 62 5.83 0.78 11.47
CA LEU A 62 4.91 1.51 10.59
C LEU A 62 5.42 2.95 10.35
N GLU A 63 5.90 3.62 11.38
CA GLU A 63 6.47 4.96 11.24
C GLU A 63 7.72 4.95 10.36
N ALA A 64 8.60 3.94 10.53
CA ALA A 64 9.78 3.77 9.69
C ALA A 64 9.38 3.55 8.21
N HIS A 65 8.32 2.77 7.95
CA HIS A 65 7.78 2.57 6.61
C HIS A 65 7.34 3.91 5.99
N ARG A 66 6.60 4.71 6.74
CA ARG A 66 6.09 6.01 6.27
C ARG A 66 7.19 7.04 6.03
N ALA A 67 8.35 6.88 6.66
CA ALA A 67 9.52 7.74 6.48
C ALA A 67 10.48 7.22 5.41
N ALA A 68 10.28 6.01 4.90
CA ALA A 68 11.17 5.40 3.93
C ALA A 68 11.13 6.13 2.57
N PRO A 69 12.27 6.24 1.86
CA PRO A 69 12.32 6.93 0.56
C PRO A 69 11.31 6.40 -0.46
N HIS A 70 11.12 5.08 -0.54
CA HIS A 70 10.17 4.48 -1.48
C HIS A 70 8.72 4.86 -1.16
N PHE A 71 8.36 4.97 0.13
CA PHE A 71 7.02 5.44 0.52
C PHE A 71 6.84 6.91 0.13
N LEU A 72 7.80 7.77 0.48
CA LEU A 72 7.71 9.20 0.21
C LEU A 72 7.62 9.49 -1.28
N GLN A 73 8.36 8.75 -2.11
CA GLN A 73 8.35 8.93 -3.55
C GLN A 73 7.11 8.29 -4.21
N HIS A 74 6.88 7.01 -3.97
CA HIS A 74 5.86 6.26 -4.72
C HIS A 74 4.46 6.34 -4.10
N ALA A 75 4.32 6.20 -2.79
CA ALA A 75 2.99 6.19 -2.18
C ALA A 75 2.47 7.59 -1.90
N LYS A 76 3.32 8.50 -1.45
CA LYS A 76 2.90 9.85 -1.06
C LYS A 76 2.90 10.84 -2.21
N LYS A 77 3.87 10.74 -3.13
CA LYS A 77 4.04 11.69 -4.23
C LYS A 77 3.46 11.21 -5.55
N ASP A 78 3.84 10.01 -6.00
CA ASP A 78 3.46 9.52 -7.33
C ASP A 78 2.03 8.96 -7.39
N LEU A 79 1.66 8.12 -6.42
CA LEU A 79 0.37 7.43 -6.43
C LEU A 79 -0.84 8.37 -6.46
N PRO A 80 -0.89 9.47 -5.66
CA PRO A 80 -2.02 10.39 -5.72
C PRO A 80 -2.26 11.06 -7.07
N LYS A 81 -1.28 11.05 -7.95
CA LYS A 81 -1.43 11.62 -9.30
C LYS A 81 -2.23 10.70 -10.22
N ILE A 82 -2.25 9.40 -9.96
CA ILE A 82 -2.85 8.38 -10.83
C ILE A 82 -3.95 7.56 -10.14
N ALA A 83 -4.17 7.77 -8.85
CA ALA A 83 -5.18 7.05 -8.07
C ALA A 83 -5.70 7.90 -6.93
N ASP A 84 -6.91 7.56 -6.46
CA ASP A 84 -7.53 8.18 -5.30
C ASP A 84 -7.61 7.18 -4.15
N ARG A 85 -7.22 7.63 -2.95
CA ARG A 85 -7.37 6.82 -1.75
C ARG A 85 -8.82 6.88 -1.30
N VAL A 86 -9.51 5.74 -1.38
CA VAL A 86 -10.94 5.65 -1.03
C VAL A 86 -11.12 5.52 0.47
N GLU A 87 -10.39 4.60 1.10
CA GLU A 87 -10.40 4.41 2.54
C GLU A 87 -9.12 3.73 3.01
N GLY A 88 -8.78 3.94 4.28
CA GLY A 88 -7.64 3.28 4.89
C GLY A 88 -7.87 3.18 6.39
N HIS A 89 -7.62 1.99 6.96
CA HIS A 89 -7.86 1.70 8.37
C HIS A 89 -6.70 0.93 8.99
N LEU A 90 -6.44 1.23 10.25
CA LEU A 90 -5.50 0.49 11.07
C LEU A 90 -6.28 -0.52 11.92
N PHE A 91 -5.74 -1.72 12.03
CA PHE A 91 -6.35 -2.81 12.80
C PHE A 91 -5.33 -3.44 13.72
N GLU A 92 -5.82 -4.05 14.80
CA GLU A 92 -5.04 -4.93 15.67
C GLU A 92 -5.48 -6.36 15.39
N PRO A 93 -4.56 -7.30 15.14
CA PRO A 93 -4.94 -8.69 14.94
C PRO A 93 -5.51 -9.30 16.23
N MET A 94 -6.49 -10.17 16.10
CA MET A 94 -7.13 -10.88 17.19
C MET A 94 -6.88 -12.38 17.04
N GLY A 95 -6.44 -13.00 18.12
CA GLY A 95 -6.24 -14.46 18.13
C GLY A 95 -4.88 -14.98 17.67
#